data_d5da7b2a653d677ee42d0d8b51f3c0fb
#
_entry.id   d5da7b2a653d677ee42d0d8b51f3c0fb
#
_cell.length_a   1.000
_cell.length_b   1.000
_cell.length_c   1.000
_cell.angle_alpha   90.00
_cell.angle_beta   90.00
_cell.angle_gamma   90.00
#
_symmetry.space_group_name_H-M   'P 1'
#
loop_
_entity.id
_entity.type
_entity.pdbx_description
1 polymer ?
#
loop_
_entity_poly.entity_id
_entity_poly.type
_entity_poly.pdbx_seq_one_letter_code
_entity_poly.pdbx_strand_id
1 'polypeptide(L)'
;MIVLLAGLPGTGKTTLARELARRTSGRLLSKDEFRHAIFLPGEIEYSSRQDDFCLQLMLQTAGYLLSRDPARIIFLDGRPFSRRYQIENVLAVANSLHQPWRILECVCSEDTARSRLAGASSHPAGNRDFQLYSDVKARFETITHPKIVIDTDQNIERCVALAMPALARTA
;
A
#
# COMPACT_ATOMS: atom_id res chain seq x y z
N MET A 1 -9.25 11.45 3.06
CA MET A 1 -7.79 11.36 2.83
C MET A 1 -7.45 10.02 2.21
N ILE A 2 -6.53 9.98 1.23
CA ILE A 2 -6.00 8.73 0.64
C ILE A 2 -4.55 8.56 1.06
N VAL A 3 -4.19 7.37 1.56
CA VAL A 3 -2.84 7.04 2.05
C VAL A 3 -2.30 5.85 1.26
N LEU A 4 -1.16 6.04 0.57
CA LEU A 4 -0.47 4.98 -0.17
C LEU A 4 0.57 4.33 0.73
N LEU A 5 0.58 3.00 0.81
CA LEU A 5 1.64 2.21 1.42
C LEU A 5 2.61 1.75 0.34
N ALA A 6 3.74 2.45 0.19
CA ALA A 6 4.78 2.14 -0.79
C ALA A 6 5.94 1.35 -0.16
N GLY A 7 6.76 0.69 -0.99
CA GLY A 7 7.95 -0.04 -0.56
C GLY A 7 8.03 -1.46 -1.12
N LEU A 8 9.18 -2.10 -1.00
CA LEU A 8 9.47 -3.42 -1.53
C LEU A 8 8.59 -4.54 -0.89
N PRO A 9 8.46 -5.70 -1.51
CA PRO A 9 7.90 -6.88 -0.85
C PRO A 9 8.63 -7.19 0.47
N GLY A 10 7.90 -7.64 1.50
CA GLY A 10 8.49 -7.94 2.81
C GLY A 10 8.74 -6.75 3.74
N THR A 11 8.55 -5.49 3.29
CA THR A 11 8.79 -4.29 4.11
C THR A 11 7.67 -3.94 5.09
N GLY A 12 6.76 -4.84 5.44
CA GLY A 12 5.80 -4.63 6.52
C GLY A 12 4.63 -3.70 6.21
N LYS A 13 4.41 -3.26 4.96
CA LYS A 13 3.32 -2.37 4.54
C LYS A 13 1.96 -2.77 5.08
N THR A 14 1.56 -4.01 4.85
CA THR A 14 0.24 -4.53 5.23
C THR A 14 0.05 -4.51 6.75
N THR A 15 1.08 -4.85 7.51
CA THR A 15 1.05 -4.82 8.98
C THR A 15 0.84 -3.40 9.49
N LEU A 16 1.63 -2.46 8.96
CA LEU A 16 1.50 -1.04 9.31
C LEU A 16 0.12 -0.49 8.89
N ALA A 17 -0.33 -0.78 7.66
CA ALA A 17 -1.62 -0.32 7.15
C ALA A 17 -2.79 -0.80 8.00
N ARG A 18 -2.79 -2.06 8.41
CA ARG A 18 -3.82 -2.64 9.30
C ARG A 18 -3.86 -1.93 10.65
N GLU A 19 -2.70 -1.70 11.25
CA GLU A 19 -2.61 -1.04 12.54
C GLU A 19 -3.03 0.44 12.47
N LEU A 20 -2.61 1.16 11.43
CA LEU A 20 -3.05 2.54 11.21
C LEU A 20 -4.56 2.63 10.94
N ALA A 21 -5.10 1.74 10.12
CA ALA A 21 -6.54 1.69 9.84
C ALA A 21 -7.34 1.43 11.12
N ARG A 22 -6.88 0.51 11.98
CA ARG A 22 -7.51 0.24 13.28
C ARG A 22 -7.51 1.46 14.20
N ARG A 23 -6.37 2.18 14.31
CA ARG A 23 -6.23 3.36 15.21
C ARG A 23 -6.97 4.59 14.73
N THR A 24 -7.16 4.72 13.42
CA THR A 24 -7.84 5.89 12.82
C THR A 24 -9.30 5.61 12.45
N SER A 25 -9.81 4.39 12.73
CA SER A 25 -11.09 3.93 12.18
C SER A 25 -11.18 4.10 10.65
N GLY A 26 -10.02 4.06 9.99
CA GLY A 26 -9.88 4.18 8.55
C GLY A 26 -10.24 2.87 7.83
N ARG A 27 -10.34 2.93 6.50
CA ARG A 27 -10.60 1.74 5.67
C ARG A 27 -9.34 1.30 4.95
N LEU A 28 -8.94 0.07 5.13
CA LEU A 28 -7.90 -0.57 4.33
C LEU A 28 -8.53 -1.19 3.08
N LEU A 29 -7.99 -0.86 1.91
CA LEU A 29 -8.26 -1.51 0.64
C LEU A 29 -6.97 -2.21 0.21
N SER A 30 -7.04 -3.53 0.08
CA SER A 30 -5.91 -4.38 -0.30
C SER A 30 -6.09 -4.88 -1.74
N LYS A 31 -5.11 -4.59 -2.60
CA LYS A 31 -5.10 -5.05 -4.00
C LYS A 31 -5.23 -6.58 -4.09
N ASP A 32 -4.54 -7.28 -3.20
CA ASP A 32 -4.54 -8.74 -3.23
C ASP A 32 -5.90 -9.32 -2.77
N GLU A 33 -6.57 -8.68 -1.81
CA GLU A 33 -7.95 -9.05 -1.43
C GLU A 33 -8.93 -8.77 -2.59
N PHE A 34 -8.83 -7.61 -3.26
CA PHE A 34 -9.65 -7.32 -4.45
C PHE A 34 -9.44 -8.35 -5.55
N ARG A 35 -8.18 -8.71 -5.84
CA ARG A 35 -7.86 -9.74 -6.83
C ARG A 35 -8.55 -11.06 -6.53
N HIS A 36 -8.43 -11.57 -5.31
CA HIS A 36 -9.04 -12.84 -4.92
C HIS A 36 -10.57 -12.80 -4.84
N ALA A 37 -11.15 -11.63 -4.60
CA ALA A 37 -12.61 -11.47 -4.60
C ALA A 37 -13.23 -11.44 -6.00
N ILE A 38 -12.44 -11.09 -7.02
CA ILE A 38 -12.94 -10.83 -8.39
C ILE A 38 -12.58 -11.97 -9.34
N PHE A 39 -11.35 -12.53 -9.21
CA PHE A 39 -10.82 -13.53 -10.13
C PHE A 39 -10.83 -14.92 -9.49
N LEU A 40 -11.19 -15.92 -10.29
CA LEU A 40 -11.02 -17.32 -9.90
C LEU A 40 -9.52 -17.68 -9.85
N PRO A 41 -9.12 -18.72 -9.11
CA PRO A 41 -7.70 -19.09 -8.98
C PRO A 41 -6.96 -19.24 -10.33
N GLY A 42 -7.62 -19.81 -11.35
CA GLY A 42 -7.05 -19.97 -12.69
C GLY A 42 -6.95 -18.70 -13.53
N GLU A 43 -7.55 -17.60 -13.08
CA GLU A 43 -7.54 -16.30 -13.77
C GLU A 43 -6.54 -15.32 -13.16
N ILE A 44 -5.87 -15.73 -12.07
CA ILE A 44 -4.88 -14.88 -11.37
C ILE A 44 -3.56 -14.90 -12.14
N GLU A 45 -3.16 -13.76 -12.69
CA GLU A 45 -1.97 -13.60 -13.51
C GLU A 45 -0.77 -12.99 -12.77
N TYR A 46 -0.97 -12.28 -11.70
CA TYR A 46 0.04 -11.42 -11.04
C TYR A 46 0.76 -10.46 -12.01
N SER A 47 0.12 -10.12 -13.12
CA SER A 47 0.63 -9.19 -14.13
C SER A 47 0.43 -7.73 -13.69
N SER A 48 1.26 -6.82 -14.23
CA SER A 48 1.07 -5.37 -14.01
C SER A 48 -0.30 -4.89 -14.50
N ARG A 49 -0.83 -5.50 -15.58
CA ARG A 49 -2.16 -5.18 -16.12
C ARG A 49 -3.27 -5.54 -15.14
N GLN A 50 -3.21 -6.72 -14.54
CA GLN A 50 -4.18 -7.14 -13.53
C GLN A 50 -4.02 -6.34 -12.23
N ASP A 51 -2.79 -5.98 -11.86
CA ASP A 51 -2.50 -5.08 -10.74
C ASP A 51 -3.12 -3.69 -10.94
N ASP A 52 -2.98 -3.12 -12.15
CA ASP A 52 -3.56 -1.82 -12.49
C ASP A 52 -5.09 -1.88 -12.47
N PHE A 53 -5.69 -2.94 -12.98
CA PHE A 53 -7.14 -3.15 -12.93
C PHE A 53 -7.66 -3.21 -11.48
N CYS A 54 -7.04 -4.02 -10.63
CA CYS A 54 -7.42 -4.09 -9.21
C CYS A 54 -7.27 -2.73 -8.52
N LEU A 55 -6.19 -1.99 -8.81
CA LEU A 55 -6.00 -0.65 -8.25
C LEU A 55 -7.08 0.32 -8.71
N GLN A 56 -7.51 0.27 -9.97
CA GLN A 56 -8.63 1.10 -10.46
C GLN A 56 -9.92 0.83 -9.68
N LEU A 57 -10.24 -0.44 -9.42
CA LEU A 57 -11.43 -0.80 -8.62
C LEU A 57 -11.30 -0.32 -7.17
N MET A 58 -10.12 -0.42 -6.57
CA MET A 58 -9.86 0.14 -5.25
C MET A 58 -10.07 1.66 -5.24
N LEU A 59 -9.60 2.38 -6.26
CA LEU A 59 -9.77 3.83 -6.37
C LEU A 59 -11.23 4.24 -6.57
N GLN A 60 -12.00 3.50 -7.38
CA GLN A 60 -13.45 3.70 -7.51
C GLN A 60 -14.15 3.46 -6.17
N THR A 61 -13.79 2.40 -5.46
CA THR A 61 -14.32 2.11 -4.12
C THR A 61 -13.96 3.23 -3.13
N ALA A 62 -12.71 3.72 -3.16
CA ALA A 62 -12.28 4.85 -2.34
C ALA A 62 -13.12 6.11 -2.63
N GLY A 63 -13.35 6.42 -3.91
CA GLY A 63 -14.20 7.55 -4.32
C GLY A 63 -15.62 7.44 -3.78
N TYR A 64 -16.24 6.25 -3.89
CA TYR A 64 -17.56 6.00 -3.33
C TYR A 64 -17.59 6.19 -1.81
N LEU A 65 -16.62 5.60 -1.09
CA LEU A 65 -16.57 5.72 0.37
C LEU A 65 -16.35 7.16 0.83
N LEU A 66 -15.49 7.91 0.14
CA LEU A 66 -15.17 9.30 0.46
C LEU A 66 -16.32 10.26 0.10
N SER A 67 -17.15 9.94 -0.88
CA SER A 67 -18.37 10.70 -1.18
C SER A 67 -19.41 10.59 -0.06
N ARG A 68 -19.43 9.46 0.66
CA ARG A 68 -20.34 9.21 1.80
C ARG A 68 -19.79 9.76 3.12
N ASP A 69 -18.48 9.73 3.26
CA ASP A 69 -17.78 10.20 4.45
C ASP A 69 -16.44 10.83 4.03
N PRO A 70 -16.43 12.15 3.71
CA PRO A 70 -15.22 12.86 3.29
C PRO A 70 -14.15 12.91 4.37
N ALA A 71 -14.50 12.65 5.64
CA ALA A 71 -13.55 12.61 6.76
C ALA A 71 -12.76 11.32 6.84
N ARG A 72 -13.22 10.26 6.18
CA ARG A 72 -12.59 8.94 6.23
C ARG A 72 -11.17 8.92 5.69
N ILE A 73 -10.34 8.10 6.30
CA ILE A 73 -9.00 7.78 5.79
C ILE A 73 -9.06 6.44 5.06
N ILE A 74 -8.59 6.43 3.80
CA ILE A 74 -8.51 5.23 2.98
C ILE A 74 -7.04 4.88 2.80
N PHE A 75 -6.65 3.69 3.25
CA PHE A 75 -5.31 3.13 3.07
C PHE A 75 -5.31 2.20 1.85
N LEU A 76 -4.36 2.41 0.91
CA LEU A 76 -4.16 1.57 -0.27
C LEU A 76 -2.92 0.68 -0.05
N ASP A 77 -3.12 -0.63 -0.03
CA ASP A 77 -2.08 -1.63 0.19
C ASP A 77 -2.04 -2.69 -0.91
N GLY A 78 -1.02 -3.54 -0.91
CA GLY A 78 -0.86 -4.67 -1.83
C GLY A 78 -0.10 -4.35 -3.11
N ARG A 79 0.42 -3.10 -3.29
CA ARG A 79 1.27 -2.73 -4.41
C ARG A 79 2.57 -2.09 -3.90
N PRO A 80 3.75 -2.41 -4.51
CA PRO A 80 5.01 -1.75 -4.15
C PRO A 80 5.04 -0.25 -4.47
N PHE A 81 4.23 0.22 -5.44
CA PHE A 81 4.31 1.57 -6.00
C PHE A 81 5.73 1.89 -6.50
N SER A 82 6.31 0.93 -7.21
CA SER A 82 7.69 0.97 -7.69
C SER A 82 7.90 1.79 -8.96
N ARG A 83 6.84 2.31 -9.54
CA ARG A 83 6.86 3.12 -10.77
C ARG A 83 6.14 4.44 -10.55
N ARG A 84 6.70 5.52 -11.08
CA ARG A 84 6.14 6.88 -10.96
C ARG A 84 4.66 6.93 -11.38
N TYR A 85 4.31 6.38 -12.53
CA TYR A 85 2.93 6.42 -13.04
C TYR A 85 1.91 5.82 -12.08
N GLN A 86 2.32 4.81 -11.29
CA GLN A 86 1.42 4.15 -10.32
C GLN A 86 1.03 5.11 -9.21
N ILE A 87 1.97 5.92 -8.74
CA ILE A 87 1.74 6.95 -7.74
C ILE A 87 0.91 8.08 -8.36
N GLU A 88 1.33 8.59 -9.51
CA GLU A 88 0.65 9.68 -10.21
C GLU A 88 -0.84 9.37 -10.48
N ASN A 89 -1.16 8.14 -10.86
CA ASN A 89 -2.56 7.71 -11.03
C ASN A 89 -3.37 7.85 -9.73
N VAL A 90 -2.81 7.45 -8.59
CA VAL A 90 -3.50 7.59 -7.29
C VAL A 90 -3.65 9.06 -6.92
N LEU A 91 -2.58 9.85 -7.09
CA LEU A 91 -2.61 11.28 -6.76
C LEU A 91 -3.60 12.05 -7.65
N ALA A 92 -3.69 11.72 -8.95
CA ALA A 92 -4.67 12.30 -9.86
C ALA A 92 -6.11 12.04 -9.37
N VAL A 93 -6.41 10.80 -8.94
CA VAL A 93 -7.73 10.48 -8.38
C VAL A 93 -7.97 11.21 -7.05
N ALA A 94 -6.98 11.24 -6.14
CA ALA A 94 -7.12 11.98 -4.89
C ALA A 94 -7.43 13.46 -5.14
N ASN A 95 -6.71 14.09 -6.07
CA ASN A 95 -6.92 15.49 -6.47
C ASN A 95 -8.31 15.70 -7.09
N SER A 96 -8.77 14.82 -7.97
CA SER A 96 -10.12 14.90 -8.57
C SER A 96 -11.24 14.77 -7.54
N LEU A 97 -10.98 14.04 -6.44
CA LEU A 97 -11.89 13.89 -5.31
C LEU A 97 -11.74 15.02 -4.26
N HIS A 98 -10.86 16.00 -4.50
CA HIS A 98 -10.50 17.06 -3.54
C HIS A 98 -10.10 16.49 -2.17
N GLN A 99 -9.40 15.34 -2.18
CA GLN A 99 -8.94 14.68 -0.96
C GLN A 99 -7.43 14.86 -0.76
N PRO A 100 -7.00 15.18 0.47
CA PRO A 100 -5.58 15.14 0.78
C PRO A 100 -5.04 13.72 0.62
N TRP A 101 -3.75 13.63 0.29
CA TRP A 101 -3.07 12.35 0.16
C TRP A 101 -1.78 12.32 0.99
N ARG A 102 -1.31 11.12 1.31
CA ARG A 102 -0.02 10.87 1.94
C ARG A 102 0.62 9.63 1.31
N ILE A 103 1.95 9.60 1.29
CA ILE A 103 2.74 8.44 0.91
C ILE A 103 3.54 8.01 2.12
N LEU A 104 3.34 6.77 2.56
CA LEU A 104 4.13 6.12 3.59
C LEU A 104 5.03 5.09 2.89
N GLU A 105 6.32 5.37 2.80
CA GLU A 105 7.29 4.45 2.24
C GLU A 105 7.88 3.57 3.34
N CYS A 106 7.49 2.29 3.35
CA CYS A 106 8.02 1.31 4.29
C CYS A 106 9.35 0.75 3.77
N VAL A 107 10.36 0.85 4.60
CA VAL A 107 11.69 0.28 4.35
C VAL A 107 12.07 -0.68 5.48
N CYS A 108 12.98 -1.60 5.21
CA CYS A 108 13.66 -2.43 6.20
C CYS A 108 14.97 -2.95 5.62
N SER A 109 15.80 -3.60 6.44
CA SER A 109 16.98 -4.33 5.99
C SER A 109 16.60 -5.48 5.05
N GLU A 110 17.51 -5.84 4.16
CA GLU A 110 17.30 -6.95 3.23
C GLU A 110 17.11 -8.28 3.97
N ASP A 111 17.86 -8.48 5.06
CA ASP A 111 17.74 -9.68 5.90
C ASP A 111 16.37 -9.79 6.54
N THR A 112 15.82 -8.69 7.03
CA THR A 112 14.44 -8.64 7.55
C THR A 112 13.42 -8.94 6.47
N ALA A 113 13.56 -8.35 5.27
CA ALA A 113 12.66 -8.62 4.16
C ALA A 113 12.71 -10.11 3.76
N ARG A 114 13.91 -10.68 3.66
CA ARG A 114 14.13 -12.11 3.33
C ARG A 114 13.47 -13.03 4.36
N SER A 115 13.71 -12.78 5.64
CA SER A 115 13.11 -13.56 6.73
C SER A 115 11.58 -13.52 6.70
N ARG A 116 11.00 -12.32 6.53
CA ARG A 116 9.55 -12.14 6.46
C ARG A 116 8.92 -12.82 5.24
N LEU A 117 9.59 -12.78 4.09
CA LEU A 117 9.10 -13.44 2.87
C LEU A 117 9.17 -14.96 2.99
N ALA A 118 10.22 -15.52 3.60
CA ALA A 118 10.33 -16.95 3.86
C ALA A 118 9.25 -17.47 4.80
N GLY A 119 8.79 -16.66 5.77
CA GLY A 119 7.73 -17.01 6.73
C GLY A 119 6.30 -16.75 6.25
N ALA A 120 6.11 -16.21 5.04
CA ALA A 120 4.81 -15.71 4.56
C ALA A 120 3.91 -16.78 3.89
N SER A 121 3.91 -18.03 4.36
CA SER A 121 3.11 -19.14 3.80
C SER A 121 1.60 -18.90 3.75
N SER A 122 1.05 -17.95 4.49
CA SER A 122 -0.38 -17.61 4.55
C SER A 122 -0.77 -16.29 3.86
N HIS A 123 0.14 -15.70 3.07
CA HIS A 123 -0.17 -14.41 2.42
C HIS A 123 -1.07 -14.62 1.19
N PRO A 124 -2.08 -13.75 0.94
CA PRO A 124 -2.96 -13.84 -0.24
C PRO A 124 -2.22 -13.88 -1.57
N ALA A 125 -1.10 -13.15 -1.73
CA ALA A 125 -0.30 -13.20 -2.95
C ALA A 125 0.63 -14.44 -2.93
N GLY A 126 0.32 -15.44 -3.75
CA GLY A 126 1.06 -16.71 -3.80
C GLY A 126 2.46 -16.65 -4.45
N ASN A 127 2.81 -15.51 -5.09
CA ASN A 127 4.10 -15.31 -5.76
C ASN A 127 5.08 -14.45 -4.93
N ARG A 128 4.91 -14.33 -3.61
CA ARG A 128 5.77 -13.53 -2.75
C ARG A 128 6.97 -14.32 -2.27
N ASP A 129 8.03 -14.26 -3.04
CA ASP A 129 9.33 -14.81 -2.70
C ASP A 129 10.44 -13.73 -2.70
N PHE A 130 11.66 -14.14 -2.40
CA PHE A 130 12.79 -13.23 -2.41
C PHE A 130 13.24 -12.87 -3.83
N GLN A 131 12.91 -13.69 -4.84
CA GLN A 131 13.16 -13.35 -6.24
C GLN A 131 12.30 -12.15 -6.65
N LEU A 132 11.02 -12.13 -6.31
CA LEU A 132 10.16 -10.97 -6.53
C LEU A 132 10.70 -9.71 -5.85
N TYR A 133 11.24 -9.81 -4.61
CA TYR A 133 11.90 -8.68 -3.94
C TYR A 133 13.03 -8.12 -4.79
N SER A 134 13.94 -8.98 -5.26
CA SER A 134 15.10 -8.59 -6.08
C SER A 134 14.68 -7.93 -7.39
N ASP A 135 13.70 -8.53 -8.08
CA ASP A 135 13.18 -8.02 -9.35
C ASP A 135 12.50 -6.64 -9.19
N VAL A 136 11.75 -6.47 -8.12
CA VAL A 136 11.12 -5.17 -7.83
C VAL A 136 12.17 -4.15 -7.43
N LYS A 137 13.17 -4.51 -6.61
CA LYS A 137 14.25 -3.62 -6.18
C LYS A 137 15.06 -3.11 -7.36
N ALA A 138 15.39 -3.98 -8.32
CA ALA A 138 16.17 -3.61 -9.51
C ALA A 138 15.48 -2.56 -10.41
N ARG A 139 14.15 -2.48 -10.37
CA ARG A 139 13.34 -1.56 -11.19
C ARG A 139 12.57 -0.53 -10.37
N PHE A 140 12.88 -0.39 -9.07
CA PHE A 140 12.20 0.56 -8.20
C PHE A 140 12.66 1.99 -8.52
N GLU A 141 11.74 2.81 -8.99
CA GLU A 141 11.98 4.22 -9.24
C GLU A 141 11.89 5.00 -7.92
N THR A 142 12.85 5.88 -7.68
CA THR A 142 12.84 6.73 -6.48
C THR A 142 11.55 7.54 -6.41
N ILE A 143 10.86 7.44 -5.29
CA ILE A 143 9.66 8.26 -5.04
C ILE A 143 10.11 9.69 -4.76
N THR A 144 9.81 10.61 -5.67
CA THR A 144 10.18 12.03 -5.59
C THR A 144 9.12 12.90 -4.93
N HIS A 145 7.88 12.41 -4.80
CA HIS A 145 6.80 13.10 -4.10
C HIS A 145 7.07 13.18 -2.58
N PRO A 146 6.52 14.18 -1.89
CA PRO A 146 6.56 14.25 -0.42
C PRO A 146 6.07 12.94 0.20
N LYS A 147 6.90 12.34 1.05
CA LYS A 147 6.64 11.03 1.67
C LYS A 147 7.18 10.98 3.10
N ILE A 148 6.64 10.07 3.87
CA ILE A 148 7.18 9.69 5.17
C ILE A 148 7.85 8.33 5.00
N VAL A 149 9.15 8.27 5.27
CA VAL A 149 9.90 7.01 5.27
C VAL A 149 9.79 6.38 6.65
N ILE A 150 9.32 5.13 6.69
CA ILE A 150 9.10 4.38 7.91
C ILE A 150 9.97 3.13 7.90
N ASP A 151 10.98 3.13 8.75
CA ASP A 151 11.82 1.97 8.98
C ASP A 151 11.06 0.94 9.84
N THR A 152 10.68 -0.16 9.20
CA THR A 152 9.92 -1.24 9.83
C THR A 152 10.79 -2.33 10.45
N ASP A 153 12.10 -2.16 10.53
CA ASP A 153 12.97 -2.90 11.44
C ASP A 153 12.69 -2.48 12.90
N GLN A 154 12.12 -1.28 13.07
CA GLN A 154 11.62 -0.82 14.36
C GLN A 154 10.33 -1.55 14.75
N ASN A 155 9.97 -1.50 16.04
CA ASN A 155 8.70 -2.05 16.49
C ASN A 155 7.50 -1.28 15.92
N ILE A 156 6.35 -1.94 15.86
CA ILE A 156 5.14 -1.39 15.24
C ILE A 156 4.66 -0.09 15.92
N GLU A 157 4.83 0.05 17.24
CA GLU A 157 4.43 1.24 17.98
C GLU A 157 5.21 2.48 17.51
N ARG A 158 6.51 2.32 17.28
CA ARG A 158 7.37 3.38 16.76
C ARG A 158 7.02 3.74 15.32
N CYS A 159 6.76 2.74 14.47
CA CYS A 159 6.31 2.96 13.10
C CYS A 159 5.00 3.75 13.05
N VAL A 160 4.05 3.38 13.89
CA VAL A 160 2.76 4.07 14.01
C VAL A 160 2.95 5.50 14.54
N ALA A 161 3.77 5.70 15.58
CA ALA A 161 4.05 7.02 16.13
C ALA A 161 4.63 7.99 15.09
N LEU A 162 5.44 7.49 14.14
CA LEU A 162 5.97 8.28 13.02
C LEU A 162 4.89 8.62 11.97
N ALA A 163 3.96 7.71 11.71
CA ALA A 163 2.94 7.90 10.69
C ALA A 163 1.76 8.78 11.16
N MET A 164 1.33 8.63 12.41
CA MET A 164 0.10 9.26 12.95
C MET A 164 0.02 10.79 12.80
N PRO A 165 1.09 11.57 13.01
CA PRO A 165 1.03 13.03 12.82
C PRO A 165 0.65 13.44 11.41
N ALA A 166 1.08 12.70 10.40
CA ALA A 166 0.77 12.97 8.99
C ALA A 166 -0.68 12.61 8.61
N LEU A 167 -1.34 11.79 9.41
CA LEU A 167 -2.74 11.38 9.22
C LEU A 167 -3.72 12.31 9.95
N ALA A 168 -3.22 13.17 10.84
CA ALA A 168 -4.03 14.23 11.43
C ALA A 168 -4.47 15.19 10.31
N ARG A 169 -5.77 15.51 10.25
CA ARG A 169 -6.25 16.54 9.32
C ARG A 169 -5.76 17.88 9.87
N THR A 170 -5.01 18.61 9.06
CA THR A 170 -4.88 20.04 9.27
C THR A 170 -6.27 20.67 9.11
N ALA A 171 -6.76 21.28 10.14
CA ALA A 171 -8.01 22.03 10.14
C ALA A 171 -7.97 23.12 9.07
#